data_988c6da95cae9909ff12166b5773f527
#
_entry.id   988c6da95cae9909ff12166b5773f527
#
_cell.length_a   1.000
_cell.length_b   1.000
_cell.length_c   1.000
_cell.angle_alpha   90.00
_cell.angle_beta   90.00
_cell.angle_gamma   90.00
#
_symmetry.space_group_name_H-M   'P 1'
#
loop_
_entity.id
_entity.type
_entity.pdbx_description
1 polymer ?
#
loop_
_entity_poly.entity_id
_entity_poly.type
_entity_poly.pdbx_seq_one_letter_code
_entity_poly.pdbx_strand_id
1 'polypeptide(L)'
;DKTRVNESQKDETKLVPFNYMIYFGDGETDIPSMKVVKMFGGNSIAVYQPSRREQFRTAQKLLRQERVNFICKADYSKDSEIWKVVTTIIDKAKMEHDFTRLQLKMRNRSL
;
A
#
# COMPACT_ATOMS: atom_id res chain seq x y z
N ASP A 1 28.24 16.45 8.21
CA ASP A 1 28.52 15.18 7.60
C ASP A 1 27.27 14.61 6.95
N LYS A 2 27.37 14.25 5.69
CA LYS A 2 26.24 13.74 4.91
C LYS A 2 25.62 12.50 5.53
N THR A 3 26.45 11.60 6.02
CA THR A 3 25.96 10.36 6.60
C THR A 3 25.09 10.61 7.83
N ARG A 4 25.54 11.50 8.66
CA ARG A 4 24.82 11.86 9.87
C ARG A 4 23.50 12.55 9.57
N VAL A 5 23.49 13.45 8.58
CA VAL A 5 22.27 14.13 8.15
C VAL A 5 21.27 13.11 7.59
N ASN A 6 21.75 12.17 6.80
CA ASN A 6 20.90 11.14 6.23
C ASN A 6 20.31 10.24 7.30
N GLU A 7 21.07 9.89 8.31
CA GLU A 7 20.56 9.08 9.42
C GLU A 7 19.48 9.82 10.19
N SER A 8 19.71 11.10 10.47
CA SER A 8 18.73 11.93 11.15
C SER A 8 17.44 12.03 10.34
N GLN A 9 17.55 12.19 9.04
CA GLN A 9 16.39 12.22 8.16
C GLN A 9 15.65 10.89 8.16
N LYS A 10 16.38 9.78 8.18
CA LYS A 10 15.75 8.47 8.25
C LYS A 10 14.95 8.29 9.51
N ASP A 11 15.40 8.84 10.62
CA ASP A 11 14.73 8.70 11.90
C ASP A 11 13.52 9.62 12.02
N GLU A 12 13.62 10.86 11.50
CA GLU A 12 12.59 11.87 11.67
C GLU A 12 11.59 11.93 10.52
N THR A 13 12.10 11.90 9.30
CA THR A 13 11.28 12.01 8.10
C THR A 13 11.32 10.73 7.32
N LYS A 14 11.58 9.66 8.04
CA LYS A 14 11.72 8.38 7.41
C LYS A 14 10.69 8.28 6.32
N LEU A 15 11.18 8.27 5.11
CA LEU A 15 10.40 8.02 3.94
C LEU A 15 9.27 7.08 4.30
N VAL A 16 8.09 7.38 3.84
CA VAL A 16 6.90 6.60 4.12
C VAL A 16 7.25 5.12 4.08
N PRO A 17 7.08 4.38 5.18
CA PRO A 17 7.33 2.94 5.16
C PRO A 17 6.52 2.28 4.07
N PHE A 18 7.06 1.24 3.45
CA PHE A 18 6.37 0.53 2.38
C PHE A 18 4.98 0.07 2.80
N ASN A 19 4.79 -0.29 4.06
CA ASN A 19 3.48 -0.74 4.55
C ASN A 19 2.38 0.32 4.47
N TYR A 20 2.75 1.60 4.27
CA TYR A 20 1.79 2.67 4.05
C TYR A 20 1.68 3.08 2.59
N MET A 21 2.43 2.46 1.71
CA MET A 21 2.38 2.79 0.29
C MET A 21 1.23 2.08 -0.39
N ILE A 22 0.61 2.80 -1.31
CA ILE A 22 -0.44 2.26 -2.19
C ILE A 22 0.03 2.50 -3.61
N TYR A 23 0.18 1.44 -4.37
CA TYR A 23 0.61 1.50 -5.76
C TYR A 23 -0.52 1.03 -6.66
N PHE A 24 -0.86 1.85 -7.64
CA PHE A 24 -1.84 1.51 -8.65
C PHE A 24 -1.13 1.16 -9.96
N GLY A 25 -1.48 0.03 -10.54
CA GLY A 25 -0.94 -0.37 -11.83
C GLY A 25 -2.05 -0.89 -12.72
N ASP A 26 -1.99 -0.54 -14.00
CA ASP A 26 -3.01 -0.94 -14.97
C ASP A 26 -2.45 -1.73 -16.15
N GLY A 27 -1.17 -2.04 -16.15
CA GLY A 27 -0.54 -2.73 -17.25
C GLY A 27 0.62 -3.62 -16.84
N GLU A 28 1.10 -4.41 -17.81
CA GLU A 28 2.18 -5.35 -17.56
C GLU A 28 3.48 -4.67 -17.16
N THR A 29 3.71 -3.45 -17.61
CA THR A 29 4.90 -2.67 -17.26
C THR A 29 4.94 -2.33 -15.80
N ASP A 30 3.79 -2.32 -15.11
CA ASP A 30 3.70 -2.01 -13.69
C ASP A 30 3.97 -3.24 -12.79
N ILE A 31 3.99 -4.44 -13.36
CA ILE A 31 4.10 -5.68 -12.59
C ILE A 31 5.33 -5.70 -11.68
N PRO A 32 6.55 -5.35 -12.16
CA PRO A 32 7.71 -5.35 -11.27
C PRO A 32 7.57 -4.41 -10.09
N SER A 33 7.02 -3.23 -10.31
CA SER A 33 6.81 -2.24 -9.24
C SER A 33 5.75 -2.72 -8.24
N MET A 34 4.64 -3.27 -8.73
CA MET A 34 3.59 -3.81 -7.88
C MET A 34 4.12 -4.93 -7.00
N LYS A 35 4.93 -5.81 -7.57
CA LYS A 35 5.54 -6.92 -6.85
C LYS A 35 6.46 -6.42 -5.74
N VAL A 36 7.30 -5.44 -6.03
CA VAL A 36 8.22 -4.86 -5.05
C VAL A 36 7.44 -4.23 -3.90
N VAL A 37 6.45 -3.41 -4.19
CA VAL A 37 5.65 -2.76 -3.15
C VAL A 37 4.99 -3.79 -2.24
N LYS A 38 4.39 -4.83 -2.83
CA LYS A 38 3.76 -5.88 -2.03
C LYS A 38 4.79 -6.66 -1.21
N MET A 39 5.93 -6.97 -1.79
CA MET A 39 6.98 -7.73 -1.12
C MET A 39 7.47 -7.02 0.15
N PHE A 40 7.54 -5.70 0.13
CA PHE A 40 7.97 -4.91 1.27
C PHE A 40 6.82 -4.46 2.17
N GLY A 41 5.67 -5.11 2.05
CA GLY A 41 4.55 -4.87 2.95
C GLY A 41 3.59 -3.76 2.53
N GLY A 42 3.81 -3.16 1.36
CA GLY A 42 2.90 -2.16 0.82
C GLY A 42 1.68 -2.80 0.17
N ASN A 43 0.83 -1.96 -0.37
CA ASN A 43 -0.43 -2.38 -0.99
C ASN A 43 -0.40 -2.08 -2.47
N SER A 44 -0.44 -3.13 -3.28
CA SER A 44 -0.51 -3.01 -4.74
C SER A 44 -1.92 -3.33 -5.22
N ILE A 45 -2.44 -2.47 -6.06
CA ILE A 45 -3.79 -2.58 -6.61
C ILE A 45 -3.69 -2.63 -8.13
N ALA A 46 -4.11 -3.73 -8.72
CA ALA A 46 -4.22 -3.82 -10.17
C ALA A 46 -5.57 -3.28 -10.59
N VAL A 47 -5.54 -2.27 -11.45
CA VAL A 47 -6.73 -1.60 -11.95
C VAL A 47 -7.03 -2.10 -13.35
N TYR A 48 -8.28 -2.36 -13.65
CA TYR A 48 -8.68 -2.84 -14.95
C TYR A 48 -9.93 -2.14 -15.45
N GLN A 49 -10.03 -1.98 -16.77
CA GLN A 49 -11.23 -1.47 -17.42
C GLN A 49 -12.22 -2.61 -17.57
N PRO A 50 -13.46 -2.48 -17.05
CA PRO A 50 -14.45 -3.57 -17.12
C PRO A 50 -14.76 -4.01 -18.56
N SER A 51 -14.64 -3.10 -19.52
CA SER A 51 -14.88 -3.40 -20.92
C SER A 51 -13.76 -4.20 -21.60
N ARG A 52 -12.61 -4.33 -20.92
CA ARG A 52 -11.45 -5.04 -21.48
C ARG A 52 -11.21 -6.34 -20.73
N ARG A 53 -11.67 -7.44 -21.32
CA ARG A 53 -11.55 -8.76 -20.69
C ARG A 53 -10.11 -9.15 -20.43
N GLU A 54 -9.20 -8.75 -21.31
CA GLU A 54 -7.78 -9.06 -21.16
C GLU A 54 -7.20 -8.46 -19.90
N GLN A 55 -7.54 -7.20 -19.64
CA GLN A 55 -7.08 -6.53 -18.43
C GLN A 55 -7.61 -7.20 -17.18
N PHE A 56 -8.87 -7.58 -17.19
CA PHE A 56 -9.46 -8.29 -16.06
C PHE A 56 -8.77 -9.63 -15.81
N ARG A 57 -8.53 -10.39 -16.86
CA ARG A 57 -7.84 -11.69 -16.76
C ARG A 57 -6.43 -11.52 -16.22
N THR A 58 -5.72 -10.51 -16.69
CA THR A 58 -4.37 -10.20 -16.22
C THR A 58 -4.40 -9.85 -14.73
N ALA A 59 -5.33 -9.00 -14.33
CA ALA A 59 -5.51 -8.62 -12.92
C ALA A 59 -5.80 -9.84 -12.05
N GLN A 60 -6.73 -10.71 -12.48
CA GLN A 60 -7.06 -11.93 -11.75
C GLN A 60 -5.84 -12.84 -11.60
N LYS A 61 -5.05 -12.97 -12.66
CA LYS A 61 -3.83 -13.78 -12.63
C LYS A 61 -2.84 -13.23 -11.62
N LEU A 62 -2.65 -11.91 -11.61
CA LEU A 62 -1.76 -11.26 -10.65
C LEU A 62 -2.21 -11.49 -9.21
N LEU A 63 -3.51 -11.43 -8.97
CA LEU A 63 -4.07 -11.69 -7.65
C LEU A 63 -3.84 -13.14 -7.22
N ARG A 64 -4.11 -14.08 -8.10
CA ARG A 64 -3.89 -15.52 -7.81
C ARG A 64 -2.43 -15.85 -7.58
N GLN A 65 -1.53 -15.18 -8.28
CA GLN A 65 -0.09 -15.35 -8.11
C GLN A 65 0.46 -14.54 -6.93
N GLU A 66 -0.42 -13.87 -6.19
CA GLU A 66 -0.06 -13.08 -5.02
C GLU A 66 0.94 -11.97 -5.33
N ARG A 67 0.88 -11.43 -6.55
CA ARG A 67 1.72 -10.30 -6.97
C ARG A 67 1.11 -8.95 -6.64
N VAL A 68 -0.20 -8.93 -6.43
CA VAL A 68 -0.92 -7.72 -5.99
C VAL A 68 -1.81 -8.09 -4.81
N ASN A 69 -2.21 -7.08 -4.05
CA ASN A 69 -3.09 -7.27 -2.89
C ASN A 69 -4.56 -7.22 -3.27
N PHE A 70 -4.90 -6.38 -4.24
CA PHE A 70 -6.28 -6.14 -4.66
C PHE A 70 -6.36 -5.94 -6.16
N ILE A 71 -7.52 -6.21 -6.72
CA ILE A 71 -7.87 -5.84 -8.08
C ILE A 71 -9.15 -5.00 -8.03
N CYS A 72 -9.20 -3.94 -8.79
CA CYS A 72 -10.34 -3.03 -8.80
C CYS A 72 -10.67 -2.55 -10.19
N LYS A 73 -11.95 -2.30 -10.42
CA LYS A 73 -12.39 -1.60 -11.63
C LYS A 73 -11.79 -0.20 -11.65
N ALA A 74 -11.49 0.28 -12.85
CA ALA A 74 -10.95 1.63 -13.04
C ALA A 74 -12.04 2.69 -12.87
N ASP A 75 -12.55 2.80 -11.67
CA ASP A 75 -13.56 3.77 -11.27
C ASP A 75 -13.09 4.39 -9.96
N TYR A 76 -12.73 5.67 -10.03
CA TYR A 76 -12.17 6.41 -8.89
C TYR A 76 -13.22 7.24 -8.17
N SER A 77 -14.49 7.04 -8.48
CA SER A 77 -15.55 7.79 -7.84
C SER A 77 -15.78 7.32 -6.39
N LYS A 78 -16.50 8.15 -5.66
CA LYS A 78 -16.86 7.82 -4.28
C LYS A 78 -17.69 6.54 -4.25
N ASP A 79 -17.43 5.70 -3.26
CA ASP A 79 -18.10 4.41 -3.04
C ASP A 79 -17.79 3.34 -4.10
N SER A 80 -16.82 3.59 -4.99
CA SER A 80 -16.32 2.58 -5.91
C SER A 80 -15.48 1.53 -5.18
N GLU A 81 -15.07 0.47 -5.89
CA GLU A 81 -14.18 -0.53 -5.34
C GLU A 81 -12.87 0.09 -4.87
N ILE A 82 -12.28 0.97 -5.69
CA ILE A 82 -11.04 1.66 -5.33
C ILE A 82 -11.24 2.48 -4.06
N TRP A 83 -12.34 3.19 -3.97
CA TRP A 83 -12.66 3.99 -2.78
C TRP A 83 -12.69 3.12 -1.52
N LYS A 84 -13.38 1.98 -1.59
CA LYS A 84 -13.50 1.06 -0.46
C LYS A 84 -12.15 0.48 -0.05
N VAL A 85 -11.36 0.07 -1.03
CA VAL A 85 -10.04 -0.50 -0.76
C VAL A 85 -9.12 0.54 -0.16
N VAL A 86 -9.05 1.73 -0.76
CA VAL A 86 -8.16 2.79 -0.28
C VAL A 86 -8.55 3.25 1.13
N THR A 87 -9.83 3.47 1.38
CA THR A 87 -10.27 3.88 2.71
C THR A 87 -10.00 2.81 3.75
N THR A 88 -10.16 1.54 3.39
CA THR A 88 -9.84 0.42 4.28
C THR A 88 -8.34 0.37 4.61
N ILE A 89 -7.49 0.57 3.62
CA ILE A 89 -6.04 0.62 3.83
C ILE A 89 -5.67 1.77 4.76
N ILE A 90 -6.25 2.94 4.54
CA ILE A 90 -6.02 4.12 5.38
C ILE A 90 -6.47 3.86 6.82
N ASP A 91 -7.64 3.28 7.00
CA ASP A 91 -8.17 2.95 8.32
C ASP A 91 -7.27 1.96 9.05
N LYS A 92 -6.79 0.95 8.33
CA LYS A 92 -5.84 -0.02 8.90
C LYS A 92 -4.56 0.67 9.34
N ALA A 93 -3.99 1.52 8.50
CA ALA A 93 -2.76 2.26 8.83
C ALA A 93 -2.96 3.12 10.07
N LYS A 94 -4.11 3.79 10.16
CA LYS A 94 -4.45 4.63 11.31
C LYS A 94 -4.57 3.81 12.59
N MET A 95 -5.21 2.67 12.51
CA MET A 95 -5.34 1.77 13.67
C MET A 95 -3.99 1.24 14.12
N GLU A 96 -3.13 0.86 13.19
CA GLU A 96 -1.78 0.41 13.53
C GLU A 96 -0.97 1.51 14.20
N HIS A 97 -1.11 2.72 13.71
CA HIS A 97 -0.45 3.88 14.30
C HIS A 97 -0.94 4.12 15.74
N ASP A 98 -2.25 4.11 15.95
CA ASP A 98 -2.84 4.30 17.28
C ASP A 98 -2.44 3.18 18.23
N PHE A 99 -2.40 1.95 17.73
CA PHE A 99 -1.96 0.79 18.51
C PHE A 99 -0.51 0.97 18.99
N THR A 100 0.37 1.36 18.10
CA THR A 100 1.79 1.58 18.42
C THR A 100 1.96 2.71 19.43
N ARG A 101 1.22 3.80 19.25
CA ARG A 101 1.25 4.92 20.18
C ARG A 101 0.82 4.51 21.57
N LEU A 102 -0.23 3.71 21.64
CA LEU A 102 -0.73 3.22 22.92
C LEU A 102 0.33 2.36 23.65
N GLN A 103 0.97 1.45 22.92
CA GLN A 103 2.03 0.63 23.48
C GLN A 103 3.20 1.46 24.00
N LEU A 104 3.63 2.46 23.23
CA LEU A 104 4.72 3.35 23.62
C LEU A 104 4.34 4.15 24.87
N LYS A 105 3.11 4.62 24.93
CA LYS A 105 2.62 5.38 26.07
C LYS A 105 2.65 4.54 27.34
N MET A 106 2.24 3.29 27.26
CA MET A 106 2.27 2.38 28.39
C MET A 106 3.70 2.04 28.82
N ARG A 107 4.58 1.82 27.86
CA ARG A 107 5.99 1.54 28.10
C ARG A 107 6.63 2.71 28.85
N ASN A 108 6.43 3.93 28.40
CA ASN A 108 6.99 5.12 29.01
C ASN A 108 6.47 5.35 30.42
N ARG A 109 5.22 4.98 30.65
CA ARG A 109 4.60 5.10 31.96
C ARG A 109 5.14 4.07 32.96
N SER A 110 5.58 2.92 32.46
CA SER A 110 6.14 1.85 33.30
C SER A 110 7.54 2.16 33.78
N LEU A 111 8.21 3.10 33.12
CA LEU A 111 9.53 3.51 33.54
C LEU A 111 9.45 4.54 34.67
#